data_a052e479a4b07b5362d8e13b144be8ec
#
_entry.id   a052e479a4b07b5362d8e13b144be8ec
#
_cell.length_a   1.000
_cell.length_b   1.000
_cell.length_c   1.000
_cell.angle_alpha   90.00
_cell.angle_beta   90.00
_cell.angle_gamma   90.00
#
_symmetry.space_group_name_H-M   'P 1'
#
loop_
_entity.id
_entity.type
_entity.pdbx_description
1 polymer ?
#
loop_
_entity_poly.entity_id
_entity_poly.type
_entity_poly.pdbx_seq_one_letter_code
_entity_poly.pdbx_strand_id
1 'polypeptide(L)' 'MRETESYRDNYESLLAYFGNKRLLTASDVAQYTGRDRRFVKELYDIPRSGITVPTLARRMCR' A
#
# COMPACT_ATOMS: atom_id res chain seq x y z
N MET A 1 -2.60 -9.77 17.88
CA MET A 1 -3.21 -8.66 17.19
C MET A 1 -4.11 -9.10 16.05
N ARG A 2 -5.18 -8.41 15.86
CA ARG A 2 -6.11 -8.77 14.83
C ARG A 2 -5.74 -8.20 13.50
N GLU A 3 -5.64 -9.08 12.53
CA GLU A 3 -5.31 -8.71 11.17
C GLU A 3 -6.33 -7.72 10.60
N THR A 4 -7.62 -7.90 10.96
CA THR A 4 -8.68 -7.05 10.45
C THR A 4 -8.55 -5.59 10.87
N GLU A 5 -8.08 -5.35 12.08
CA GLU A 5 -7.90 -3.98 12.56
C GLU A 5 -6.79 -3.27 11.80
N SER A 6 -5.65 -3.96 11.66
CA SER A 6 -4.54 -3.40 10.91
C SER A 6 -4.90 -3.16 9.46
N TYR A 7 -5.67 -4.08 8.88
CA TYR A 7 -6.09 -3.94 7.51
C TYR A 7 -6.97 -2.70 7.33
N ARG A 8 -7.92 -2.51 8.23
CA ARG A 8 -8.82 -1.37 8.13
C ARG A 8 -8.07 -0.06 8.28
N ASP A 9 -7.18 0.02 9.26
CA ASP A 9 -6.40 1.23 9.49
C ASP A 9 -5.56 1.58 8.27
N ASN A 10 -4.91 0.58 7.71
CA ASN A 10 -4.07 0.80 6.53
C ASN A 10 -4.92 1.21 5.34
N TYR A 11 -6.06 0.55 5.16
CA TYR A 11 -6.95 0.85 4.05
C TYR A 11 -7.45 2.29 4.12
N GLU A 12 -7.88 2.71 5.30
CA GLU A 12 -8.39 4.07 5.48
C GLU A 12 -7.29 5.11 5.30
N SER A 13 -6.10 4.82 5.79
CA SER A 13 -4.96 5.71 5.61
C SER A 13 -4.63 5.88 4.14
N LEU A 14 -4.63 4.78 3.40
CA LEU A 14 -4.33 4.81 1.97
C LEU A 14 -5.39 5.59 1.22
N LEU A 15 -6.65 5.38 1.56
CA LEU A 15 -7.74 6.13 0.93
C LEU A 15 -7.62 7.61 1.19
N ALA A 16 -7.28 7.97 2.42
CA ALA A 16 -7.13 9.38 2.78
C ALA A 16 -5.99 10.02 2.02
N TYR A 17 -4.92 9.29 1.82
CA TYR A 17 -3.74 9.82 1.14
C TYR A 17 -3.93 9.89 -0.37
N PHE A 18 -4.44 8.82 -0.97
CA PHE A 18 -4.53 8.72 -2.43
C PHE A 18 -5.88 9.14 -3.01
N GLY A 19 -6.89 9.23 -2.17
CA GLY A 19 -8.20 9.66 -2.64
C GLY A 19 -8.85 8.62 -3.53
N ASN A 20 -9.15 9.01 -4.76
CA ASN A 20 -9.84 8.13 -5.70
C ASN A 20 -8.92 7.18 -6.45
N LYS A 21 -7.67 7.23 -6.18
CA LYS A 21 -6.73 6.40 -6.91
C LYS A 21 -6.89 4.95 -6.53
N ARG A 22 -7.17 4.11 -7.48
CA ARG A 22 -7.43 2.71 -7.21
C ARG A 22 -6.20 1.82 -7.39
N LEU A 23 -5.37 2.19 -8.35
CA LEU A 23 -4.19 1.39 -8.67
C LEU A 23 -2.95 2.19 -8.32
N LEU A 24 -2.09 1.60 -7.50
CA LEU A 24 -0.90 2.27 -7.01
C LEU A 24 0.34 1.58 -7.58
N THR A 25 1.32 2.39 -7.97
CA THR A 25 2.59 1.86 -8.43
C THR A 25 3.59 1.88 -7.29
N ALA A 26 4.76 1.27 -7.54
CA ALA A 26 5.82 1.30 -6.53
C ALA A 26 6.22 2.73 -6.22
N SER A 27 6.19 3.62 -7.21
CA SER A 27 6.51 5.02 -6.98
C SER A 27 5.50 5.67 -6.02
N ASP A 28 4.21 5.36 -6.22
CA ASP A 28 3.18 5.89 -5.34
C ASP A 28 3.39 5.43 -3.91
N VAL A 29 3.67 4.16 -3.74
CA VAL A 29 3.86 3.61 -2.40
C VAL A 29 5.13 4.16 -1.76
N ALA A 30 6.18 4.32 -2.56
CA ALA A 30 7.43 4.88 -2.05
C ALA A 30 7.20 6.30 -1.53
N GLN A 31 6.41 7.07 -2.25
CA GLN A 31 6.10 8.43 -1.84
C GLN A 31 5.26 8.45 -0.56
N TYR A 32 4.34 7.52 -0.47
CA TYR A 32 3.48 7.42 0.71
C TYR A 32 4.28 7.04 1.95
N THR A 33 5.18 6.08 1.83
CA THR A 33 5.95 5.60 2.96
C THR A 33 7.20 6.41 3.22
N GLY A 34 7.63 7.20 2.25
CA GLY A 34 8.87 7.95 2.38
C GLY A 34 10.10 7.09 2.19
N ARG A 35 9.93 5.94 1.55
CA ARG A 35 11.03 5.02 1.36
C ARG A 35 11.37 4.86 -0.12
N ASP A 36 12.48 4.19 -0.38
CA ASP A 36 12.94 3.98 -1.75
C ASP A 36 11.96 3.09 -2.51
N ARG A 37 11.75 3.41 -3.78
CA ARG A 37 10.82 2.67 -4.64
C ARG A 37 11.20 1.21 -4.75
N ARG A 38 12.49 0.93 -4.88
CA ARG A 38 12.97 -0.44 -4.99
C ARG A 38 12.68 -1.23 -3.72
N PHE A 39 12.87 -0.57 -2.60
CA PHE A 39 12.65 -1.20 -1.30
C PHE A 39 11.18 -1.57 -1.11
N VAL A 40 10.27 -0.65 -1.37
CA VAL A 40 8.85 -0.93 -1.16
C VAL A 40 8.34 -1.94 -2.17
N LYS A 41 8.90 -1.95 -3.37
CA LYS A 41 8.50 -2.91 -4.39
C LYS A 41 8.77 -4.33 -3.91
N GLU A 42 9.91 -4.54 -3.28
CA GLU A 42 10.26 -5.86 -2.77
C GLU A 42 9.53 -6.17 -1.48
N LEU A 43 9.41 -5.18 -0.62
CA LEU A 43 8.78 -5.39 0.68
C LEU A 43 7.33 -5.79 0.55
N TYR A 44 6.59 -5.14 -0.34
CA TYR A 44 5.17 -5.39 -0.51
C TYR A 44 4.87 -6.18 -1.78
N ASP A 45 5.91 -6.60 -2.50
CA ASP A 45 5.75 -7.41 -3.70
C ASP A 45 4.79 -6.75 -4.69
N ILE A 46 5.09 -5.51 -5.04
CA ILE A 46 4.25 -4.70 -5.92
C ILE A 46 4.55 -5.06 -7.38
N PRO A 47 3.56 -5.51 -8.13
CA PRO A 47 3.78 -5.85 -9.54
C PRO A 47 3.98 -4.59 -10.39
N ARG A 48 4.55 -4.78 -11.57
CA ARG A 48 4.82 -3.68 -12.47
C ARG A 48 3.53 -2.97 -12.88
N SER A 49 2.46 -3.71 -13.02
CA SER A 49 1.17 -3.15 -13.41
C SER A 49 0.51 -2.35 -12.29
N GLY A 50 1.03 -2.46 -11.08
CA GLY A 50 0.46 -1.74 -9.95
C GLY A 50 -0.28 -2.67 -9.01
N ILE A 51 -0.68 -2.11 -7.88
CA ILE A 51 -1.37 -2.86 -6.85
C ILE A 51 -2.60 -2.08 -6.42
N THR A 52 -3.70 -2.77 -6.16
CA THR A 52 -4.91 -2.10 -5.70
C THR A 52 -4.78 -1.72 -4.23
N VAL A 53 -5.55 -0.72 -3.82
CA VAL A 53 -5.50 -0.24 -2.44
C VAL A 53 -5.81 -1.36 -1.44
N PRO A 54 -6.89 -2.15 -1.62
CA PRO A 54 -7.16 -3.23 -0.67
C PRO A 54 -6.04 -4.26 -0.59
N THR A 55 -5.46 -4.59 -1.72
CA THR A 55 -4.37 -5.57 -1.75
C THR A 55 -3.15 -5.04 -1.02
N LEU A 56 -2.82 -3.77 -1.25
CA LEU A 56 -1.68 -3.16 -0.56
C LEU A 56 -1.94 -3.09 0.95
N ALA A 57 -3.14 -2.69 1.35
CA ALA A 57 -3.47 -2.62 2.76
C ALA A 57 -3.30 -3.97 3.43
N ARG A 58 -3.71 -5.03 2.74
CA ARG A 58 -3.56 -6.37 3.27
C ARG A 58 -2.09 -6.77 3.41
N ARG A 59 -1.27 -6.41 2.45
CA ARG A 59 0.14 -6.74 2.49
C ARG A 59 0.87 -5.96 3.57
N MET A 60 0.37 -4.79 3.93
CA MET A 60 0.96 -3.99 4.98
C MET A 60 0.60 -4.50 6.37
N CYS A 61 -0.34 -5.41 6.46
CA CYS A 61 -0.80 -5.98 7.72
C CYS A 61 0.00 -7.20 8.11
N ARG A 62 1.21 -7.13 8.26
CA ARG A 62 1.94 -8.33 8.58
C ARG A 62 2.19 -8.52 10.04
#